data_0a4344c5528e282654adec34699853bb
#
_entry.id   0a4344c5528e282654adec34699853bb
#
_cell.length_a   1.000
_cell.length_b   1.000
_cell.length_c   1.000
_cell.angle_alpha   90.00
_cell.angle_beta   90.00
_cell.angle_gamma   90.00
#
_symmetry.space_group_name_H-M   'P 1'
#
loop_
_entity.id
_entity.type
_entity.pdbx_description
1 polymer ?
#
loop_
_entity_poly.entity_id
_entity_poly.type
_entity_poly.pdbx_seq_one_letter_code
_entity_poly.pdbx_strand_id
1 'polypeptide(L)'
;VERSRGLGDVYKRQMLMDTMGSTEGGMGSSVSTRDNPPKTAKFSINPGVIIIADDGEILKPGSDKVGLIGTSGLVPVGYYKDEKKSAETFREVSGVRYSFPGDYAKLEEDGTITLLGRGSNCINSAGEKIYPEEVEEAIKRNDEVFDCLVVGVDDEKFGQKVVAVVSLENNKDINEDSLVDATRSYIAGYKLPKKVIFVEQVERAPNGKANYKWAKNIANESFK
;
A
#
# COMPACT_ATOMS: atom_id res chain seq x y z
N VAL A 1 40.56 7.85 -30.31
CA VAL A 1 40.46 7.01 -29.10
C VAL A 1 39.02 7.00 -28.64
N GLU A 2 38.27 5.95 -29.02
CA GLU A 2 36.99 5.68 -28.40
C GLU A 2 37.23 5.38 -26.90
N ARG A 3 37.00 6.37 -26.09
CA ARG A 3 36.90 6.13 -24.63
C ARG A 3 35.75 5.19 -24.41
N SER A 4 36.03 3.98 -23.94
CA SER A 4 35.02 3.09 -23.46
C SER A 4 34.14 3.88 -22.49
N ARG A 5 32.87 4.05 -22.84
CA ARG A 5 31.89 4.63 -21.94
C ARG A 5 31.84 3.73 -20.72
N GLY A 6 32.38 4.19 -19.61
CA GLY A 6 32.47 3.40 -18.40
C GLY A 6 31.07 2.97 -17.92
N LEU A 7 31.00 1.91 -17.13
CA LEU A 7 29.76 1.43 -16.47
C LEU A 7 28.90 2.57 -15.90
N GLY A 8 29.50 3.68 -15.47
CA GLY A 8 28.80 4.87 -15.01
C GLY A 8 27.84 5.51 -16.03
N ASP A 9 28.09 5.40 -17.33
CA ASP A 9 27.18 5.91 -18.37
C ASP A 9 25.97 4.97 -18.60
N VAL A 10 26.16 3.67 -18.37
CA VAL A 10 25.07 2.69 -18.43
C VAL A 10 24.11 2.91 -17.26
N TYR A 11 24.62 3.12 -16.06
CA TYR A 11 23.79 3.39 -14.87
C TYR A 11 23.04 4.71 -14.94
N LYS A 12 23.57 5.74 -15.63
CA LYS A 12 22.88 7.02 -15.84
C LYS A 12 21.63 6.91 -16.72
N ARG A 13 21.48 5.84 -17.48
CA ARG A 13 20.36 5.59 -18.39
C ARG A 13 19.41 4.51 -17.89
N GLN A 14 19.55 4.09 -16.64
CA GLN A 14 18.64 3.10 -16.06
C GLN A 14 17.23 3.68 -15.89
N MET A 15 16.26 2.84 -16.18
CA MET A 15 14.85 3.07 -15.97
C MET A 15 14.37 1.99 -14.96
N LEU A 16 13.77 2.43 -13.88
CA LEU A 16 13.11 1.55 -12.92
C LEU A 16 11.62 1.49 -13.28
N MET A 17 11.12 0.31 -13.51
CA MET A 17 9.69 0.07 -13.71
C MET A 17 9.14 -0.68 -12.50
N ASP A 18 8.20 -0.06 -11.82
CA ASP A 18 7.41 -0.68 -10.76
C ASP A 18 6.03 -1.02 -11.31
N THR A 19 5.58 -2.26 -11.06
CA THR A 19 4.31 -2.76 -11.61
C THR A 19 3.40 -3.22 -10.49
N MET A 20 2.16 -2.75 -10.54
CA MET A 20 1.10 -3.16 -9.64
C MET A 20 0.16 -4.14 -10.35
N GLY A 21 -0.08 -5.27 -9.71
CA GLY A 21 -0.96 -6.30 -10.25
C GLY A 21 -1.15 -7.46 -9.28
N SER A 22 -2.03 -8.35 -9.68
CA SER A 22 -2.32 -9.60 -8.99
C SER A 22 -2.29 -10.77 -9.97
N THR A 23 -2.50 -11.98 -9.50
CA THR A 23 -2.66 -13.16 -10.36
C THR A 23 -3.86 -13.00 -11.31
N GLU A 24 -4.84 -12.22 -10.93
CA GLU A 24 -6.09 -11.97 -11.64
C GLU A 24 -5.98 -10.89 -12.73
N GLY A 25 -4.90 -10.09 -12.71
CA GLY A 25 -4.67 -9.07 -13.74
C GLY A 25 -3.72 -7.95 -13.33
N GLY A 26 -3.17 -7.27 -14.33
CA GLY A 26 -2.33 -6.08 -14.15
C GLY A 26 -3.18 -4.83 -13.94
N MET A 27 -2.83 -4.00 -12.98
CA MET A 27 -3.60 -2.80 -12.59
C MET A 27 -2.94 -1.51 -13.04
N GLY A 28 -1.63 -1.40 -12.88
CA GLY A 28 -0.91 -0.18 -13.22
C GLY A 28 0.60 -0.33 -13.18
N SER A 29 1.28 0.73 -13.55
CA SER A 29 2.74 0.79 -13.50
C SER A 29 3.23 2.21 -13.20
N SER A 30 4.43 2.29 -12.67
CA SER A 30 5.19 3.53 -12.48
C SER A 30 6.56 3.38 -13.12
N VAL A 31 7.02 4.42 -13.80
CA VAL A 31 8.34 4.44 -14.41
C VAL A 31 9.12 5.58 -13.80
N SER A 32 10.28 5.26 -13.27
CA SER A 32 11.19 6.21 -12.65
C SER A 32 12.51 6.25 -13.41
N THR A 33 13.05 7.45 -13.53
CA THR A 33 14.37 7.70 -14.11
C THR A 33 15.14 8.61 -13.17
N ARG A 34 16.41 8.87 -13.46
CA ARG A 34 17.20 9.83 -12.69
C ARG A 34 16.58 11.23 -12.68
N ASP A 35 15.99 11.65 -13.80
CA ASP A 35 15.38 12.98 -13.96
C ASP A 35 13.92 13.02 -13.46
N ASN A 36 13.31 11.85 -13.26
CA ASN A 36 11.98 11.68 -12.72
C ASN A 36 12.02 10.60 -11.62
N PRO A 37 12.40 10.97 -10.39
CA PRO A 37 12.53 10.02 -9.28
C PRO A 37 11.18 9.39 -8.93
N PRO A 38 11.18 8.22 -8.28
CA PRO A 38 9.96 7.50 -7.92
C PRO A 38 9.07 8.34 -7.00
N LYS A 39 7.77 8.31 -7.29
CA LYS A 39 6.73 8.79 -6.38
C LYS A 39 6.12 7.57 -5.72
N THR A 40 6.30 7.45 -4.42
CA THR A 40 5.87 6.30 -3.64
C THR A 40 4.36 6.08 -3.77
N ALA A 41 3.96 4.82 -3.94
CA ALA A 41 2.59 4.34 -4.04
C ALA A 41 1.76 4.96 -5.19
N LYS A 42 2.36 5.74 -6.10
CA LYS A 42 1.68 6.41 -7.21
C LYS A 42 1.90 5.66 -8.53
N PHE A 43 0.80 5.29 -9.21
CA PHE A 43 0.83 4.48 -10.43
C PHE A 43 -0.06 5.08 -11.51
N SER A 44 0.38 4.97 -12.77
CA SER A 44 -0.50 5.12 -13.94
C SER A 44 -1.33 3.86 -14.10
N ILE A 45 -2.63 4.01 -14.30
CA ILE A 45 -3.55 2.87 -14.46
C ILE A 45 -3.48 2.29 -15.88
N ASN A 46 -3.63 0.98 -15.98
CA ASN A 46 -3.73 0.31 -17.27
C ASN A 46 -5.11 0.57 -17.92
N PRO A 47 -5.21 0.49 -19.27
CA PRO A 47 -6.51 0.49 -19.93
C PRO A 47 -7.44 -0.59 -19.37
N GLY A 48 -8.70 -0.24 -19.14
CA GLY A 48 -9.70 -1.15 -18.59
C GLY A 48 -9.67 -1.29 -17.06
N VAL A 49 -8.88 -0.47 -16.36
CA VAL A 49 -8.93 -0.37 -14.89
C VAL A 49 -9.98 0.66 -14.48
N ILE A 50 -10.76 0.31 -13.47
CA ILE A 50 -11.70 1.20 -12.79
C ILE A 50 -11.45 1.22 -11.29
N ILE A 51 -11.87 2.30 -10.65
CA ILE A 51 -11.96 2.39 -9.18
C ILE A 51 -13.43 2.52 -8.83
N ILE A 52 -13.93 1.63 -7.98
CA ILE A 52 -15.34 1.61 -7.56
C ILE A 52 -15.44 1.86 -6.06
N ALA A 53 -16.22 2.85 -5.67
CA ALA A 53 -16.49 3.13 -4.26
C ALA A 53 -17.40 2.07 -3.62
N ASP A 54 -17.46 2.03 -2.30
CA ASP A 54 -18.28 1.06 -1.56
C ASP A 54 -19.80 1.17 -1.86
N ASP A 55 -20.25 2.35 -2.30
CA ASP A 55 -21.64 2.60 -2.74
C ASP A 55 -21.92 2.18 -4.21
N GLY A 56 -20.91 1.65 -4.91
CA GLY A 56 -21.02 1.18 -6.29
C GLY A 56 -20.75 2.26 -7.34
N GLU A 57 -20.39 3.48 -6.96
CA GLU A 57 -20.03 4.54 -7.90
C GLU A 57 -18.66 4.28 -8.53
N ILE A 58 -18.56 4.35 -9.85
CA ILE A 58 -17.26 4.35 -10.56
C ILE A 58 -16.66 5.75 -10.40
N LEU A 59 -15.50 5.83 -9.74
CA LEU A 59 -14.86 7.09 -9.44
C LEU A 59 -14.28 7.75 -10.68
N LYS A 60 -14.32 9.08 -10.70
CA LYS A 60 -13.68 9.93 -11.71
C LYS A 60 -12.42 10.58 -11.12
N PRO A 61 -11.44 10.97 -11.97
CA PRO A 61 -10.28 11.73 -11.53
C PRO A 61 -10.65 12.92 -10.65
N GLY A 62 -9.95 13.08 -9.51
CA GLY A 62 -10.20 14.14 -8.55
C GLY A 62 -11.31 13.85 -7.53
N SER A 63 -11.86 12.63 -7.49
CA SER A 63 -12.79 12.21 -6.44
C SER A 63 -12.10 12.16 -5.08
N ASP A 64 -12.74 12.69 -4.03
CA ASP A 64 -12.25 12.54 -2.65
C ASP A 64 -12.48 11.15 -2.05
N LYS A 65 -13.31 10.31 -2.73
CA LYS A 65 -13.59 8.95 -2.29
C LYS A 65 -12.41 8.02 -2.60
N VAL A 66 -12.28 7.01 -1.77
CA VAL A 66 -11.43 5.83 -2.05
C VAL A 66 -12.30 4.69 -2.59
N GLY A 67 -11.70 3.81 -3.37
CA GLY A 67 -12.44 2.70 -3.94
C GLY A 67 -11.58 1.47 -4.22
N LEU A 68 -12.28 0.39 -4.50
CA LEU A 68 -11.71 -0.90 -4.86
C LEU A 68 -11.23 -0.88 -6.31
N ILE A 69 -10.01 -1.34 -6.56
CA ILE A 69 -9.45 -1.42 -7.91
C ILE A 69 -10.02 -2.63 -8.64
N GLY A 70 -10.61 -2.39 -9.80
CA GLY A 70 -11.08 -3.42 -10.71
C GLY A 70 -10.35 -3.38 -12.04
N THR A 71 -9.98 -4.54 -12.59
CA THR A 71 -9.37 -4.66 -13.92
C THR A 71 -10.23 -5.53 -14.83
N SER A 72 -10.40 -5.11 -16.08
CA SER A 72 -11.13 -5.84 -17.13
C SER A 72 -10.19 -6.38 -18.19
N GLY A 73 -10.73 -7.04 -19.19
CA GLY A 73 -10.00 -7.66 -20.31
C GLY A 73 -9.86 -9.16 -20.14
N LEU A 74 -8.63 -9.68 -20.15
CA LEU A 74 -8.37 -11.12 -19.95
C LEU A 74 -8.49 -11.46 -18.44
N VAL A 75 -9.74 -11.57 -17.98
CA VAL A 75 -10.08 -11.87 -16.59
C VAL A 75 -10.32 -13.37 -16.45
N PRO A 76 -9.73 -14.06 -15.42
CA PRO A 76 -9.99 -15.47 -15.16
C PRO A 76 -11.48 -15.78 -15.00
N VAL A 77 -11.87 -17.01 -15.34
CA VAL A 77 -13.27 -17.47 -15.20
C VAL A 77 -13.66 -17.64 -13.72
N GLY A 78 -12.70 -17.93 -12.85
CA GLY A 78 -12.91 -18.11 -11.41
C GLY A 78 -11.77 -18.85 -10.74
N TYR A 79 -11.88 -19.04 -9.44
CA TYR A 79 -10.98 -19.87 -8.65
C TYR A 79 -11.46 -21.33 -8.69
N TYR A 80 -10.52 -22.27 -8.78
CA TYR A 80 -10.84 -23.68 -8.83
C TYR A 80 -11.51 -24.15 -7.53
N LYS A 81 -12.71 -24.70 -7.63
CA LYS A 81 -13.51 -25.20 -6.51
C LYS A 81 -13.81 -24.16 -5.41
N ASP A 82 -13.80 -22.87 -5.74
CA ASP A 82 -14.13 -21.80 -4.80
C ASP A 82 -15.10 -20.81 -5.47
N GLU A 83 -16.37 -21.21 -5.56
CA GLU A 83 -17.43 -20.42 -6.19
C GLU A 83 -17.69 -19.12 -5.43
N LYS A 84 -17.64 -19.17 -4.09
CA LYS A 84 -17.89 -18.00 -3.25
C LYS A 84 -16.86 -16.91 -3.50
N LYS A 85 -15.56 -17.23 -3.39
CA LYS A 85 -14.49 -16.28 -3.66
C LYS A 85 -14.49 -15.83 -5.11
N SER A 86 -14.85 -16.73 -6.05
CA SER A 86 -14.97 -16.37 -7.47
C SER A 86 -16.04 -15.30 -7.68
N ALA A 87 -17.22 -15.45 -7.08
CA ALA A 87 -18.31 -14.47 -7.19
C ALA A 87 -17.98 -13.14 -6.50
N GLU A 88 -17.23 -13.17 -5.40
CA GLU A 88 -16.78 -11.96 -4.71
C GLU A 88 -15.73 -11.19 -5.52
N THR A 89 -14.82 -11.91 -6.22
CA THR A 89 -13.69 -11.32 -6.95
C THR A 89 -14.06 -10.92 -8.38
N PHE A 90 -14.78 -11.79 -9.09
CA PHE A 90 -15.10 -11.58 -10.51
C PHE A 90 -16.54 -11.12 -10.66
N ARG A 91 -16.74 -9.83 -10.83
CA ARG A 91 -18.07 -9.20 -10.88
C ARG A 91 -18.28 -8.46 -12.19
N GLU A 92 -19.54 -8.34 -12.57
CA GLU A 92 -19.95 -7.51 -13.70
C GLU A 92 -20.33 -6.11 -13.21
N VAL A 93 -19.78 -5.09 -13.88
CA VAL A 93 -20.11 -3.68 -13.65
C VAL A 93 -20.43 -3.06 -15.00
N SER A 94 -21.64 -2.53 -15.15
CA SER A 94 -22.12 -1.90 -16.41
C SER A 94 -21.94 -2.80 -17.66
N GLY A 95 -22.19 -4.09 -17.54
CA GLY A 95 -22.09 -5.06 -18.64
C GLY A 95 -20.65 -5.51 -18.97
N VAL A 96 -19.66 -5.10 -18.19
CA VAL A 96 -18.25 -5.51 -18.35
C VAL A 96 -17.81 -6.32 -17.14
N ARG A 97 -17.14 -7.44 -17.40
CA ARG A 97 -16.58 -8.31 -16.34
C ARG A 97 -15.26 -7.77 -15.84
N TYR A 98 -15.14 -7.59 -14.54
CA TYR A 98 -13.96 -7.13 -13.84
C TYR A 98 -13.48 -8.14 -12.80
N SER A 99 -12.17 -8.12 -12.54
CA SER A 99 -11.56 -8.73 -11.36
C SER A 99 -11.28 -7.66 -10.31
N PHE A 100 -11.70 -7.91 -9.08
CA PHE A 100 -11.49 -7.05 -7.89
C PHE A 100 -10.73 -7.84 -6.83
N PRO A 101 -9.38 -7.87 -6.87
CA PRO A 101 -8.59 -8.72 -5.96
C PRO A 101 -8.54 -8.22 -4.52
N GLY A 102 -9.07 -7.04 -4.24
CA GLY A 102 -9.20 -6.49 -2.89
C GLY A 102 -8.27 -5.33 -2.56
N ASP A 103 -7.61 -4.77 -3.57
CA ASP A 103 -6.73 -3.61 -3.41
C ASP A 103 -7.53 -2.31 -3.54
N TYR A 104 -7.29 -1.34 -2.64
CA TYR A 104 -7.95 -0.04 -2.60
C TYR A 104 -7.00 1.07 -3.04
N ALA A 105 -7.54 2.07 -3.71
CA ALA A 105 -6.80 3.24 -4.15
C ALA A 105 -7.65 4.51 -4.10
N LYS A 106 -6.95 5.65 -4.12
CA LYS A 106 -7.51 6.96 -4.44
C LYS A 106 -7.19 7.28 -5.90
N LEU A 107 -8.17 7.81 -6.63
CA LEU A 107 -7.99 8.27 -8.01
C LEU A 107 -7.67 9.77 -7.99
N GLU A 108 -6.46 10.12 -8.39
CA GLU A 108 -5.95 11.50 -8.37
C GLU A 108 -6.50 12.34 -9.54
N GLU A 109 -6.39 13.65 -9.45
CA GLU A 109 -6.84 14.59 -10.49
C GLU A 109 -6.14 14.36 -11.85
N ASP A 110 -4.87 13.94 -11.81
CA ASP A 110 -4.07 13.64 -13.01
C ASP A 110 -4.36 12.27 -13.63
N GLY A 111 -5.35 11.54 -13.11
CA GLY A 111 -5.74 10.21 -13.58
C GLY A 111 -4.82 9.08 -13.11
N THR A 112 -3.79 9.37 -12.33
CA THR A 112 -3.01 8.33 -11.64
C THR A 112 -3.75 7.86 -10.39
N ILE A 113 -3.31 6.75 -9.81
CA ILE A 113 -3.82 6.27 -8.53
C ILE A 113 -2.73 6.31 -7.47
N THR A 114 -3.16 6.60 -6.24
CA THR A 114 -2.38 6.34 -5.03
C THR A 114 -2.88 5.05 -4.42
N LEU A 115 -2.04 4.01 -4.40
CA LEU A 115 -2.36 2.73 -3.77
C LEU A 115 -2.42 2.90 -2.26
N LEU A 116 -3.52 2.45 -1.65
CA LEU A 116 -3.72 2.52 -0.19
C LEU A 116 -3.44 1.18 0.49
N GLY A 117 -3.64 0.07 -0.22
CA GLY A 117 -3.38 -1.28 0.26
C GLY A 117 -4.59 -2.20 0.21
N ARG A 118 -4.48 -3.35 0.87
CA ARG A 118 -5.53 -4.37 0.86
C ARG A 118 -6.62 -4.12 1.90
N GLY A 119 -7.87 -4.20 1.47
CA GLY A 119 -9.02 -4.07 2.36
C GLY A 119 -9.07 -5.10 3.48
N SER A 120 -8.49 -6.30 3.28
CA SER A 120 -8.38 -7.33 4.33
C SER A 120 -7.49 -6.94 5.51
N ASN A 121 -6.58 -5.99 5.32
CA ASN A 121 -5.68 -5.48 6.36
C ASN A 121 -6.16 -4.15 6.95
N CYS A 122 -7.27 -3.62 6.45
CA CYS A 122 -7.82 -2.34 6.87
C CYS A 122 -8.08 -2.32 8.39
N ILE A 123 -7.62 -1.27 9.04
CA ILE A 123 -7.81 -1.03 10.47
C ILE A 123 -9.06 -0.16 10.64
N ASN A 124 -10.00 -0.63 11.45
CA ASN A 124 -11.23 0.13 11.76
C ASN A 124 -11.07 0.82 13.10
N SER A 125 -10.76 2.10 13.09
CA SER A 125 -10.54 2.90 14.30
C SER A 125 -11.58 4.00 14.40
N ALA A 126 -12.42 3.95 15.43
CA ALA A 126 -13.52 4.91 15.66
C ALA A 126 -14.46 5.09 14.45
N GLY A 127 -14.67 4.03 13.66
CA GLY A 127 -15.51 4.08 12.45
C GLY A 127 -14.78 4.50 11.18
N GLU A 128 -13.52 4.93 11.29
CA GLU A 128 -12.69 5.30 10.14
C GLU A 128 -11.90 4.11 9.60
N LYS A 129 -11.81 3.99 8.28
CA LYS A 129 -10.97 3.01 7.61
C LYS A 129 -9.55 3.54 7.46
N ILE A 130 -8.57 2.85 8.04
CA ILE A 130 -7.15 3.19 7.95
C ILE A 130 -6.43 2.04 7.24
N TYR A 131 -5.76 2.35 6.15
CA TYR A 131 -4.99 1.38 5.39
C TYR A 131 -3.56 1.34 5.93
N PRO A 132 -3.08 0.16 6.38
CA PRO A 132 -1.72 0.02 6.93
C PRO A 132 -0.64 0.57 6.02
N GLU A 133 -0.70 0.25 4.74
CA GLU A 133 0.31 0.62 3.76
C GLU A 133 0.42 2.14 3.58
N GLU A 134 -0.67 2.89 3.71
CA GLU A 134 -0.65 4.37 3.69
C GLU A 134 0.14 4.93 4.88
N VAL A 135 -0.04 4.34 6.06
CA VAL A 135 0.67 4.75 7.28
C VAL A 135 2.13 4.33 7.21
N GLU A 136 2.42 3.13 6.73
CA GLU A 136 3.78 2.61 6.51
C GLU A 136 4.58 3.52 5.58
N GLU A 137 3.98 3.94 4.47
CA GLU A 137 4.63 4.85 3.53
C GLU A 137 4.93 6.22 4.14
N ALA A 138 4.04 6.73 4.98
CA ALA A 138 4.26 8.00 5.69
C ALA A 138 5.41 7.89 6.70
N ILE A 139 5.49 6.78 7.44
CA ILE A 139 6.55 6.50 8.40
C ILE A 139 7.90 6.35 7.70
N LYS A 140 7.95 5.60 6.60
CA LYS A 140 9.18 5.35 5.82
C LYS A 140 9.74 6.57 5.10
N ARG A 141 9.03 7.71 5.11
CA ARG A 141 9.60 8.99 4.66
C ARG A 141 10.63 9.58 5.62
N ASN A 142 10.72 9.04 6.83
CA ASN A 142 11.79 9.39 7.76
C ASN A 142 13.05 8.58 7.43
N ASP A 143 14.16 9.28 7.15
CA ASP A 143 15.44 8.69 6.76
C ASP A 143 16.09 7.80 7.84
N GLU A 144 15.55 7.79 9.06
CA GLU A 144 16.01 6.95 10.16
C GLU A 144 15.31 5.59 10.17
N VAL A 145 14.21 5.43 9.40
CA VAL A 145 13.42 4.21 9.32
C VAL A 145 13.90 3.34 8.17
N PHE A 146 14.32 2.12 8.48
CA PHE A 146 14.66 1.11 7.47
C PHE A 146 13.41 0.41 6.92
N ASP A 147 12.55 -0.08 7.82
CA ASP A 147 11.31 -0.75 7.42
C ASP A 147 10.25 -0.64 8.51
N CYS A 148 8.97 -0.77 8.11
CA CYS A 148 7.89 -0.79 9.08
C CYS A 148 6.70 -1.61 8.58
N LEU A 149 5.93 -2.17 9.54
CA LEU A 149 4.62 -2.75 9.33
C LEU A 149 3.63 -2.14 10.32
N VAL A 150 2.43 -1.84 9.84
CA VAL A 150 1.36 -1.23 10.63
C VAL A 150 0.20 -2.21 10.79
N VAL A 151 -0.31 -2.34 12.00
CA VAL A 151 -1.40 -3.27 12.32
C VAL A 151 -2.44 -2.64 13.25
N GLY A 152 -3.67 -3.14 13.17
CA GLY A 152 -4.71 -2.84 14.15
C GLY A 152 -4.65 -3.79 15.33
N VAL A 153 -4.62 -3.23 16.55
CA VAL A 153 -4.78 -3.96 17.81
C VAL A 153 -6.10 -3.58 18.43
N ASP A 154 -6.81 -4.55 18.98
CA ASP A 154 -8.12 -4.33 19.60
C ASP A 154 -8.02 -3.28 20.72
N ASP A 155 -8.99 -2.36 20.74
CA ASP A 155 -9.07 -1.25 21.68
C ASP A 155 -10.52 -1.01 22.10
N GLU A 156 -10.77 -0.93 23.40
CA GLU A 156 -12.13 -0.80 23.94
C GLU A 156 -12.83 0.48 23.52
N LYS A 157 -12.07 1.57 23.32
CA LYS A 157 -12.61 2.89 22.98
C LYS A 157 -12.80 3.10 21.48
N PHE A 158 -11.86 2.60 20.68
CA PHE A 158 -11.80 2.90 19.26
C PHE A 158 -12.12 1.69 18.36
N GLY A 159 -12.42 0.51 18.96
CA GLY A 159 -12.53 -0.77 18.26
C GLY A 159 -11.15 -1.32 17.93
N GLN A 160 -10.35 -0.57 17.19
CA GLN A 160 -8.93 -0.86 16.95
C GLN A 160 -8.09 0.40 17.10
N LYS A 161 -6.85 0.25 17.57
CA LYS A 161 -5.81 1.28 17.56
C LYS A 161 -4.71 0.91 16.58
N VAL A 162 -4.16 1.94 15.93
CA VAL A 162 -3.05 1.80 14.99
C VAL A 162 -1.74 1.60 15.76
N VAL A 163 -1.00 0.55 15.44
CA VAL A 163 0.30 0.24 16.03
C VAL A 163 1.31 0.03 14.90
N ALA A 164 2.47 0.69 14.99
CA ALA A 164 3.57 0.53 14.07
C ALA A 164 4.67 -0.34 14.69
N VAL A 165 5.17 -1.32 13.93
CA VAL A 165 6.36 -2.11 14.26
C VAL A 165 7.46 -1.67 13.31
N VAL A 166 8.54 -1.09 13.84
CA VAL A 166 9.52 -0.32 13.07
C VAL A 166 10.93 -0.85 13.33
N SER A 167 11.71 -1.01 12.27
CA SER A 167 13.17 -1.16 12.36
C SER A 167 13.86 0.09 11.82
N LEU A 168 14.93 0.48 12.47
CA LEU A 168 15.71 1.68 12.13
C LEU A 168 16.87 1.35 11.20
N GLU A 169 17.34 2.35 10.47
CA GLU A 169 18.60 2.29 9.75
C GLU A 169 19.78 2.11 10.72
N ASN A 170 20.87 1.52 10.24
CA ASN A 170 22.06 1.25 11.05
C ASN A 170 22.61 2.53 11.70
N ASN A 171 22.86 2.48 13.00
CA ASN A 171 23.37 3.60 13.82
C ASN A 171 22.42 4.82 13.87
N LYS A 172 21.13 4.60 13.62
CA LYS A 172 20.09 5.62 13.80
C LYS A 172 19.34 5.37 15.08
N ASP A 173 18.84 6.46 15.67
CA ASP A 173 18.03 6.43 16.89
C ASP A 173 16.99 7.54 16.83
N ILE A 174 15.74 7.17 17.00
CA ILE A 174 14.60 8.08 17.09
C ILE A 174 13.62 7.53 18.13
N ASN A 175 13.07 8.39 18.94
CA ASN A 175 12.02 7.97 19.88
C ASN A 175 10.64 7.96 19.21
N GLU A 176 9.68 7.29 19.89
CA GLU A 176 8.31 7.13 19.43
C GLU A 176 7.63 8.44 19.09
N ASP A 177 7.68 9.43 20.02
CA ASP A 177 7.00 10.71 19.85
C ASP A 177 7.55 11.49 18.66
N SER A 178 8.86 11.53 18.49
CA SER A 178 9.51 12.20 17.36
C SER A 178 9.15 11.58 16.03
N LEU A 179 9.07 10.24 15.95
CA LEU A 179 8.67 9.54 14.73
C LEU A 179 7.20 9.80 14.39
N VAL A 180 6.31 9.76 15.38
CA VAL A 180 4.88 10.06 15.18
C VAL A 180 4.68 11.51 14.75
N ASP A 181 5.40 12.46 15.35
CA ASP A 181 5.31 13.88 14.98
C ASP A 181 5.85 14.14 13.56
N ALA A 182 6.95 13.52 13.17
CA ALA A 182 7.45 13.60 11.80
C ALA A 182 6.43 13.04 10.78
N THR A 183 5.75 11.94 11.12
CA THR A 183 4.73 11.31 10.29
C THR A 183 3.49 12.19 10.11
N ARG A 184 3.18 13.04 11.09
CA ARG A 184 2.01 13.94 11.08
C ARG A 184 1.94 14.85 9.87
N SER A 185 3.06 15.17 9.27
CA SER A 185 3.14 16.03 8.08
C SER A 185 2.61 15.37 6.81
N TYR A 186 2.41 14.05 6.83
CA TYR A 186 2.11 13.26 5.64
C TYR A 186 0.73 12.61 5.65
N ILE A 187 0.14 12.38 6.84
CA ILE A 187 -1.17 11.74 7.00
C ILE A 187 -2.05 12.45 8.03
N ALA A 188 -3.35 12.21 7.94
CA ALA A 188 -4.32 12.77 8.88
C ALA A 188 -4.08 12.26 10.31
N GLY A 189 -4.31 13.12 11.30
CA GLY A 189 -3.99 12.83 12.71
C GLY A 189 -4.65 11.58 13.29
N TYR A 190 -5.84 11.20 12.83
CA TYR A 190 -6.53 9.99 13.27
C TYR A 190 -5.88 8.69 12.78
N LYS A 191 -5.07 8.76 11.70
CA LYS A 191 -4.32 7.63 11.12
C LYS A 191 -2.98 7.39 11.82
N LEU A 192 -2.49 8.34 12.62
CA LEU A 192 -1.21 8.25 13.30
C LEU A 192 -1.17 7.06 14.26
N PRO A 193 -0.04 6.33 14.33
CA PRO A 193 0.15 5.27 15.31
C PRO A 193 -0.06 5.79 16.73
N LYS A 194 -0.78 4.99 17.53
CA LYS A 194 -0.95 5.22 18.98
C LYS A 194 0.17 4.57 19.78
N LYS A 195 0.96 3.72 19.13
CA LYS A 195 2.14 3.07 19.69
C LYS A 195 3.11 2.73 18.57
N VAL A 196 4.39 2.99 18.80
CA VAL A 196 5.49 2.51 17.97
C VAL A 196 6.31 1.49 18.77
N ILE A 197 6.59 0.36 18.15
CA ILE A 197 7.41 -0.72 18.75
C ILE A 197 8.64 -0.85 17.87
N PHE A 198 9.79 -0.56 18.45
CA PHE A 198 11.06 -0.72 17.76
C PHE A 198 11.54 -2.17 17.88
N VAL A 199 11.97 -2.72 16.74
CA VAL A 199 12.53 -4.06 16.60
C VAL A 199 13.87 -3.98 15.88
N GLU A 200 14.72 -4.99 16.06
CA GLU A 200 15.99 -5.07 15.34
C GLU A 200 15.77 -5.19 13.83
N GLN A 201 14.81 -6.02 13.42
CA GLN A 201 14.46 -6.20 12.02
C GLN A 201 12.96 -6.52 11.87
N VAL A 202 12.30 -5.87 10.90
CA VAL A 202 10.93 -6.22 10.50
C VAL A 202 10.95 -7.53 9.72
N GLU A 203 10.14 -8.51 10.17
CA GLU A 203 10.05 -9.79 9.50
C GLU A 203 9.18 -9.73 8.26
N ARG A 204 9.72 -10.20 7.15
CA ARG A 204 8.99 -10.37 5.89
C ARG A 204 8.94 -11.84 5.49
N ALA A 205 7.93 -12.19 4.72
CA ALA A 205 7.86 -13.52 4.12
C ALA A 205 9.05 -13.75 3.16
N PRO A 206 9.44 -15.01 2.84
CA PRO A 206 10.57 -15.31 1.96
C PRO A 206 10.51 -14.66 0.58
N ASN A 207 9.32 -14.29 0.12
CA ASN A 207 9.09 -13.57 -1.14
C ASN A 207 9.08 -12.03 -0.98
N GLY A 208 9.52 -11.50 0.18
CA GLY A 208 9.58 -10.09 0.48
C GLY A 208 8.25 -9.44 0.89
N LYS A 209 7.13 -10.17 0.87
CA LYS A 209 5.82 -9.62 1.26
C LYS A 209 5.74 -9.37 2.77
N ALA A 210 4.95 -8.36 3.13
CA ALA A 210 4.66 -8.00 4.52
C ALA A 210 4.10 -9.19 5.33
N ASN A 211 4.69 -9.45 6.51
CA ASN A 211 4.22 -10.45 7.45
C ASN A 211 3.36 -9.80 8.54
N TYR A 212 2.15 -9.36 8.16
CA TYR A 212 1.23 -8.72 9.10
C TYR A 212 0.83 -9.62 10.28
N LYS A 213 0.87 -10.94 10.12
CA LYS A 213 0.62 -11.88 11.22
C LYS A 213 1.70 -11.77 12.30
N TRP A 214 2.96 -11.72 11.89
CA TRP A 214 4.08 -11.51 12.80
C TRP A 214 3.97 -10.15 13.49
N ALA A 215 3.76 -9.07 12.74
CA ALA A 215 3.63 -7.72 13.28
C ALA A 215 2.48 -7.62 14.30
N LYS A 216 1.34 -8.27 14.03
CA LYS A 216 0.20 -8.31 14.95
C LYS A 216 0.52 -9.06 16.24
N ASN A 217 1.31 -10.14 16.18
CA ASN A 217 1.76 -10.85 17.38
C ASN A 217 2.66 -9.96 18.25
N ILE A 218 3.68 -9.31 17.65
CA ILE A 218 4.55 -8.36 18.35
C ILE A 218 3.74 -7.23 18.99
N ALA A 219 2.81 -6.66 18.23
CA ALA A 219 1.95 -5.59 18.74
C ALA A 219 1.11 -6.05 19.94
N ASN A 220 0.46 -7.20 19.86
CA ASN A 220 -0.37 -7.74 20.96
C ASN A 220 0.44 -8.07 22.21
N GLU A 221 1.68 -8.53 22.07
CA GLU A 221 2.57 -8.83 23.21
C GLU A 221 2.96 -7.58 23.99
N SER A 222 3.07 -6.44 23.32
CA SER A 222 3.44 -5.17 23.97
C SER A 222 2.34 -4.57 24.85
N PHE A 223 1.12 -5.12 24.82
CA PHE A 223 -0.03 -4.66 25.64
C PHE A 223 -0.43 -5.69 26.71
N LYS A 224 0.33 -6.77 26.87
CA LYS A 224 0.17 -7.72 28.00
C LYS A 224 0.97 -7.29 29.19
#